data_776383d6cd0b44170da8d3a89e91d18c
#
_entry.id   776383d6cd0b44170da8d3a89e91d18c
#
_cell.length_a   1.000
_cell.length_b   1.000
_cell.length_c   1.000
_cell.angle_alpha   90.00
_cell.angle_beta   90.00
_cell.angle_gamma   90.00
#
_symmetry.space_group_name_H-M   'P 1'
#
loop_
_entity.id
_entity.type
_entity.pdbx_description
1 polymer ?
#
loop_
_entity_poly.entity_id
_entity_poly.type
_entity_poly.pdbx_seq_one_letter_code
_entity_poly.pdbx_strand_id
1 'polypeptide(L)'
;MADFNELPAHVWPRNAQREEDGVVTIAGVPLPDLAEEFHTPLYVFDEDDFRSRCQDMARAFGGPEHVHYASKAFISKKIVNWVNEEGLCLDAASLNELKIALAAEFPAGRITTHGNNKDEEYLQLCVDAGVGHVVIDNEHELEELNRIAGEAGKVQPVMILSLIHISEPTRLGM
;
A
#
# COMPACT_ATOMS: atom_id res chain seq x y z
N MET A 1 -27.67 -18.72 11.04
CA MET A 1 -26.40 -19.02 11.72
C MET A 1 -25.35 -19.00 10.62
N ALA A 2 -24.26 -18.23 10.76
CA ALA A 2 -23.21 -18.25 9.75
C ALA A 2 -22.60 -19.64 9.67
N ASP A 3 -22.45 -20.18 8.47
CA ASP A 3 -21.73 -21.43 8.28
C ASP A 3 -20.24 -21.14 8.33
N PHE A 4 -19.58 -21.54 9.41
CA PHE A 4 -18.13 -21.36 9.59
C PHE A 4 -17.28 -22.19 8.61
N ASN A 5 -17.89 -23.08 7.84
CA ASN A 5 -17.21 -23.84 6.80
C ASN A 5 -17.21 -23.12 5.45
N GLU A 6 -18.02 -22.07 5.29
CA GLU A 6 -17.94 -21.25 4.09
C GLU A 6 -16.62 -20.46 4.04
N LEU A 7 -16.07 -20.34 2.84
CA LEU A 7 -14.92 -19.49 2.52
C LEU A 7 -15.41 -18.26 1.74
N PRO A 8 -15.90 -17.20 2.44
CA PRO A 8 -16.47 -16.05 1.74
C PRO A 8 -15.45 -15.38 0.83
N ALA A 9 -15.77 -15.20 -0.44
CA ALA A 9 -14.86 -14.67 -1.47
C ALA A 9 -14.35 -13.25 -1.20
N HIS A 10 -15.01 -12.48 -0.31
CA HIS A 10 -14.56 -11.16 0.09
C HIS A 10 -13.50 -11.19 1.21
N VAL A 11 -13.29 -12.35 1.85
CA VAL A 11 -12.32 -12.55 2.92
C VAL A 11 -11.17 -13.44 2.47
N TRP A 12 -11.51 -14.53 1.79
CA TRP A 12 -10.55 -15.52 1.33
C TRP A 12 -10.02 -15.22 -0.07
N PRO A 13 -8.82 -15.70 -0.41
CA PRO A 13 -8.35 -15.70 -1.79
C PRO A 13 -9.36 -16.39 -2.72
N ARG A 14 -9.48 -15.94 -3.96
CA ARG A 14 -10.39 -16.52 -4.96
C ARG A 14 -10.08 -17.98 -5.26
N ASN A 15 -8.81 -18.36 -5.09
CA ASN A 15 -8.30 -19.71 -5.29
C ASN A 15 -8.33 -20.56 -4.01
N ALA A 16 -8.99 -20.08 -2.94
CA ALA A 16 -9.19 -20.88 -1.73
C ALA A 16 -10.33 -21.87 -1.95
N GLN A 17 -10.09 -23.12 -1.62
CA GLN A 17 -11.07 -24.21 -1.72
C GLN A 17 -11.06 -25.06 -0.45
N ARG A 18 -12.20 -25.64 -0.13
CA ARG A 18 -12.31 -26.67 0.90
C ARG A 18 -12.49 -28.01 0.22
N GLU A 19 -11.57 -28.91 0.43
CA GLU A 19 -11.59 -30.26 -0.12
C GLU A 19 -12.64 -31.13 0.59
N GLU A 20 -12.97 -32.29 0.02
CA GLU A 20 -13.96 -33.22 0.56
C GLU A 20 -13.62 -33.71 1.99
N ASP A 21 -12.34 -33.82 2.31
CA ASP A 21 -11.82 -34.20 3.64
C ASP A 21 -11.82 -33.03 4.65
N GLY A 22 -12.26 -31.84 4.24
CA GLY A 22 -12.33 -30.63 5.05
C GLY A 22 -11.05 -29.79 5.08
N VAL A 23 -9.97 -30.25 4.43
CA VAL A 23 -8.73 -29.48 4.31
C VAL A 23 -8.96 -28.24 3.43
N VAL A 24 -8.41 -27.10 3.84
CA VAL A 24 -8.43 -25.88 3.02
C VAL A 24 -7.16 -25.83 2.21
N THR A 25 -7.32 -25.61 0.91
CA THR A 25 -6.22 -25.34 -0.04
C THR A 25 -6.27 -23.89 -0.51
N ILE A 26 -5.12 -23.31 -0.82
CA ILE A 26 -4.97 -22.02 -1.51
C ILE A 26 -4.12 -22.28 -2.75
N ALA A 27 -4.65 -21.95 -3.91
CA ALA A 27 -4.02 -22.24 -5.20
C ALA A 27 -3.59 -23.73 -5.34
N GLY A 28 -4.41 -24.64 -4.80
CA GLY A 28 -4.15 -26.07 -4.81
C GLY A 28 -3.12 -26.57 -3.78
N VAL A 29 -2.58 -25.69 -2.92
CA VAL A 29 -1.63 -26.05 -1.87
C VAL A 29 -2.36 -26.20 -0.53
N PRO A 30 -2.30 -27.37 0.13
CA PRO A 30 -2.94 -27.58 1.43
C PRO A 30 -2.32 -26.68 2.52
N LEU A 31 -3.15 -25.99 3.31
CA LEU A 31 -2.65 -25.16 4.41
C LEU A 31 -1.88 -25.94 5.49
N PRO A 32 -2.24 -27.19 5.85
CA PRO A 32 -1.43 -27.99 6.77
C PRO A 32 0.01 -28.20 6.28
N ASP A 33 0.21 -28.44 4.99
CA ASP A 33 1.54 -28.67 4.41
C ASP A 33 2.40 -27.42 4.54
N LEU A 34 1.81 -26.24 4.28
CA LEU A 34 2.49 -24.95 4.48
C LEU A 34 2.84 -24.73 5.96
N ALA A 35 1.95 -25.11 6.88
CA ALA A 35 2.21 -24.99 8.32
C ALA A 35 3.30 -25.95 8.79
N GLU A 36 3.40 -27.16 8.22
CA GLU A 36 4.47 -28.10 8.50
C GLU A 36 5.83 -27.61 8.00
N GLU A 37 5.88 -27.09 6.77
CA GLU A 37 7.11 -26.63 6.12
C GLU A 37 7.63 -25.31 6.71
N PHE A 38 6.76 -24.33 6.89
CA PHE A 38 7.12 -22.95 7.26
C PHE A 38 6.83 -22.59 8.71
N HIS A 39 6.16 -23.46 9.44
CA HIS A 39 5.68 -23.26 10.81
C HIS A 39 4.57 -22.18 10.91
N THR A 40 4.01 -22.02 12.09
CA THR A 40 2.99 -21.01 12.40
C THR A 40 3.49 -20.08 13.52
N PRO A 41 3.08 -18.78 13.52
CA PRO A 41 2.12 -18.13 12.62
C PRO A 41 2.70 -17.86 11.22
N LEU A 42 1.86 -17.97 10.18
CA LEU A 42 2.26 -17.83 8.78
C LEU A 42 1.30 -16.92 8.02
N TYR A 43 1.83 -15.96 7.27
CA TYR A 43 1.07 -15.20 6.28
C TYR A 43 1.21 -15.86 4.91
N VAL A 44 0.09 -16.18 4.28
CA VAL A 44 0.03 -16.80 2.96
C VAL A 44 -0.54 -15.79 1.95
N PHE A 45 0.18 -15.56 0.88
CA PHE A 45 -0.25 -14.70 -0.22
C PHE A 45 -0.36 -15.52 -1.49
N ASP A 46 -1.53 -15.48 -2.12
CA ASP A 46 -1.77 -16.03 -3.44
C ASP A 46 -1.47 -14.93 -4.48
N GLU A 47 -0.45 -15.17 -5.32
CA GLU A 47 -0.02 -14.21 -6.33
C GLU A 47 -1.13 -13.92 -7.36
N ASP A 48 -1.81 -14.96 -7.83
CA ASP A 48 -2.86 -14.80 -8.85
C ASP A 48 -4.06 -14.03 -8.30
N ASP A 49 -4.47 -14.31 -7.05
CA ASP A 49 -5.54 -13.56 -6.39
C ASP A 49 -5.12 -12.09 -6.18
N PHE A 50 -3.91 -11.84 -5.68
CA PHE A 50 -3.40 -10.49 -5.49
C PHE A 50 -3.41 -9.68 -6.79
N ARG A 51 -2.83 -10.23 -7.84
CA ARG A 51 -2.79 -9.59 -9.16
C ARG A 51 -4.18 -9.36 -9.75
N SER A 52 -5.06 -10.34 -9.64
CA SER A 52 -6.43 -10.21 -10.14
C SER A 52 -7.19 -9.09 -9.44
N ARG A 53 -6.97 -8.88 -8.14
CA ARG A 53 -7.56 -7.75 -7.39
C ARG A 53 -6.97 -6.40 -7.80
N CYS A 54 -5.66 -6.33 -8.04
CA CYS A 54 -5.03 -5.13 -8.60
C CYS A 54 -5.67 -4.75 -9.95
N GLN A 55 -5.83 -5.72 -10.84
CA GLN A 55 -6.46 -5.52 -12.15
C GLN A 55 -7.94 -5.13 -12.05
N ASP A 56 -8.70 -5.71 -11.10
CA ASP A 56 -10.09 -5.33 -10.87
C ASP A 56 -10.20 -3.88 -10.41
N MET A 57 -9.35 -3.45 -9.49
CA MET A 57 -9.30 -2.06 -9.03
C MET A 57 -8.90 -1.12 -10.16
N ALA A 58 -7.86 -1.47 -10.94
CA ALA A 58 -7.44 -0.68 -12.09
C ALA A 58 -8.58 -0.49 -13.10
N ARG A 59 -9.32 -1.56 -13.41
CA ARG A 59 -10.51 -1.48 -14.29
C ARG A 59 -11.62 -0.60 -13.71
N ALA A 60 -11.87 -0.73 -12.41
CA ALA A 60 -12.94 0.03 -11.74
C ALA A 60 -12.66 1.53 -11.68
N PHE A 61 -11.38 1.92 -11.57
CA PHE A 61 -10.95 3.32 -11.47
C PHE A 61 -10.38 3.89 -12.77
N GLY A 62 -10.49 3.15 -13.88
CA GLY A 62 -10.18 3.67 -15.22
C GLY A 62 -8.69 3.67 -15.58
N GLY A 63 -7.84 3.00 -14.79
CA GLY A 63 -6.42 2.82 -15.05
C GLY A 63 -5.63 2.46 -13.80
N PRO A 64 -4.52 1.73 -13.93
CA PRO A 64 -3.68 1.36 -12.79
C PRO A 64 -3.02 2.58 -12.12
N GLU A 65 -2.80 3.66 -12.85
CA GLU A 65 -2.23 4.91 -12.36
C GLU A 65 -3.14 5.64 -11.37
N HIS A 66 -4.41 5.27 -11.31
CA HIS A 66 -5.38 5.82 -10.35
C HIS A 66 -5.54 4.97 -9.09
N VAL A 67 -4.78 3.89 -8.97
CA VAL A 67 -4.85 2.96 -7.84
C VAL A 67 -3.53 2.91 -7.11
N HIS A 68 -3.58 3.19 -5.81
CA HIS A 68 -2.43 3.11 -4.92
C HIS A 68 -2.52 1.89 -4.00
N TYR A 69 -1.51 1.06 -4.01
CA TYR A 69 -1.39 -0.02 -3.03
C TYR A 69 -0.88 0.54 -1.70
N ALA A 70 -1.67 0.37 -0.65
CA ALA A 70 -1.31 0.83 0.70
C ALA A 70 -0.33 -0.15 1.36
N SER A 71 0.96 0.17 1.34
CA SER A 71 2.04 -0.70 1.83
C SER A 71 1.96 -1.01 3.33
N LYS A 72 1.27 -0.18 4.11
CA LYS A 72 0.98 -0.45 5.53
C LYS A 72 0.21 -1.74 5.78
N ALA A 73 -0.51 -2.27 4.79
CA ALA A 73 -1.22 -3.55 4.91
C ALA A 73 -0.24 -4.72 4.96
N PHE A 74 0.72 -4.73 4.08
CA PHE A 74 1.89 -5.62 4.06
C PHE A 74 2.86 -5.16 2.99
N ILE A 75 4.15 -5.13 3.29
CA ILE A 75 5.18 -4.79 2.31
C ILE A 75 6.34 -5.79 2.34
N SER A 76 6.74 -6.21 1.17
CA SER A 76 7.98 -6.94 0.87
C SER A 76 8.42 -6.59 -0.54
N LYS A 77 9.69 -6.83 -0.88
CA LYS A 77 10.16 -6.61 -2.25
C LYS A 77 9.32 -7.36 -3.29
N LYS A 78 8.84 -8.55 -2.95
CA LYS A 78 8.02 -9.37 -3.86
C LYS A 78 6.67 -8.70 -4.13
N ILE A 79 5.98 -8.24 -3.08
CA ILE A 79 4.70 -7.50 -3.23
C ILE A 79 4.90 -6.21 -4.02
N VAL A 80 5.98 -5.46 -3.71
CA VAL A 80 6.30 -4.22 -4.45
C VAL A 80 6.52 -4.50 -5.94
N ASN A 81 7.19 -5.60 -6.28
CA ASN A 81 7.37 -6.00 -7.67
C ASN A 81 6.03 -6.32 -8.35
N TRP A 82 5.14 -7.06 -7.69
CA TRP A 82 3.81 -7.33 -8.25
C TRP A 82 3.00 -6.05 -8.48
N VAL A 83 3.02 -5.13 -7.51
CA VAL A 83 2.37 -3.82 -7.66
C VAL A 83 2.93 -3.05 -8.85
N ASN A 84 4.26 -3.07 -9.02
CA ASN A 84 4.93 -2.42 -10.13
C ASN A 84 4.57 -3.04 -11.49
N GLU A 85 4.57 -4.35 -11.58
CA GLU A 85 4.24 -5.12 -12.79
C GLU A 85 2.78 -4.92 -13.22
N GLU A 86 1.86 -4.78 -12.24
CA GLU A 86 0.45 -4.44 -12.51
C GLU A 86 0.24 -2.94 -12.83
N GLY A 87 1.30 -2.13 -12.80
CA GLY A 87 1.24 -0.71 -13.17
C GLY A 87 0.66 0.23 -12.11
N LEU A 88 0.35 -0.26 -10.91
CA LEU A 88 -0.23 0.55 -9.83
C LEU A 88 0.79 1.53 -9.24
N CYS A 89 0.26 2.54 -8.55
CA CYS A 89 1.04 3.39 -7.66
C CYS A 89 1.20 2.75 -6.27
N LEU A 90 2.09 3.31 -5.45
CA LEU A 90 2.37 2.81 -4.11
C LEU A 90 2.22 3.94 -3.08
N ASP A 91 1.52 3.65 -1.97
CA ASP A 91 1.49 4.50 -0.80
C ASP A 91 2.45 3.96 0.27
N ALA A 92 3.43 4.77 0.68
CA ALA A 92 4.35 4.48 1.77
C ALA A 92 4.04 5.38 2.97
N ALA A 93 3.74 4.78 4.12
CA ALA A 93 3.35 5.48 5.34
C ALA A 93 4.48 5.58 6.37
N SER A 94 5.66 5.08 6.05
CA SER A 94 6.85 5.16 6.90
C SER A 94 8.14 5.18 6.08
N LEU A 95 9.21 5.69 6.71
CA LEU A 95 10.56 5.67 6.14
C LEU A 95 10.99 4.25 5.71
N ASN A 96 10.69 3.24 6.53
CA ASN A 96 11.08 1.86 6.22
C ASN A 96 10.31 1.28 5.02
N GLU A 97 9.03 1.60 4.88
CA GLU A 97 8.25 1.22 3.70
C GLU A 97 8.84 1.86 2.43
N LEU A 98 9.19 3.17 2.49
CA LEU A 98 9.86 3.84 1.38
C LEU A 98 11.20 3.18 1.05
N LYS A 99 12.04 2.87 2.05
CA LYS A 99 13.31 2.17 1.84
C LYS A 99 13.12 0.80 1.17
N ILE A 100 12.10 0.03 1.57
CA ILE A 100 11.79 -1.27 0.94
C ILE A 100 11.35 -1.08 -0.51
N ALA A 101 10.49 -0.09 -0.78
CA ALA A 101 10.03 0.21 -2.13
C ALA A 101 11.20 0.58 -3.06
N LEU A 102 12.07 1.48 -2.62
CA LEU A 102 13.25 1.90 -3.37
C LEU A 102 14.26 0.75 -3.56
N ALA A 103 14.44 -0.10 -2.53
CA ALA A 103 15.30 -1.29 -2.63
C ALA A 103 14.73 -2.39 -3.55
N ALA A 104 13.45 -2.32 -3.89
CA ALA A 104 12.78 -3.12 -4.91
C ALA A 104 12.79 -2.43 -6.29
N GLU A 105 13.48 -1.30 -6.43
CA GLU A 105 13.57 -0.52 -7.68
C GLU A 105 12.20 -0.02 -8.18
N PHE A 106 11.24 0.18 -7.27
CA PHE A 106 9.95 0.74 -7.63
C PHE A 106 10.12 2.18 -8.15
N PRO A 107 9.45 2.56 -9.26
CA PRO A 107 9.58 3.91 -9.81
C PRO A 107 9.15 4.98 -8.79
N ALA A 108 10.09 5.78 -8.29
CA ALA A 108 9.83 6.76 -7.24
C ALA A 108 8.72 7.76 -7.59
N GLY A 109 8.61 8.15 -8.86
CA GLY A 109 7.54 9.03 -9.34
C GLY A 109 6.12 8.46 -9.20
N ARG A 110 5.95 7.15 -8.93
CA ARG A 110 4.68 6.52 -8.62
C ARG A 110 4.48 6.21 -7.13
N ILE A 111 5.38 6.74 -6.27
CA ILE A 111 5.23 6.62 -4.82
C ILE A 111 4.60 7.90 -4.27
N THR A 112 3.58 7.74 -3.43
CA THR A 112 3.05 8.79 -2.58
C THR A 112 3.39 8.47 -1.13
N THR A 113 4.03 9.42 -0.44
CA THR A 113 4.43 9.23 0.96
C THR A 113 3.44 9.88 1.91
N HIS A 114 3.02 9.13 2.91
CA HIS A 114 2.07 9.50 3.95
C HIS A 114 2.72 9.47 5.34
N GLY A 115 1.92 9.75 6.35
CA GLY A 115 2.29 9.66 7.75
C GLY A 115 2.22 11.01 8.44
N ASN A 116 1.93 10.98 9.72
CA ASN A 116 1.80 12.17 10.59
C ASN A 116 3.09 12.49 11.38
N ASN A 117 4.15 11.75 11.13
CA ASN A 117 5.47 11.95 11.76
C ASN A 117 6.56 11.60 10.74
N LYS A 118 6.68 12.46 9.72
CA LYS A 118 7.81 12.38 8.78
C LYS A 118 8.95 13.21 9.35
N ASP A 119 9.97 12.52 9.85
CA ASP A 119 11.21 13.17 10.32
C ASP A 119 12.08 13.67 9.16
N GLU A 120 13.14 14.38 9.48
CA GLU A 120 14.06 14.96 8.50
C GLU A 120 14.64 13.88 7.57
N GLU A 121 15.01 12.70 8.11
CA GLU A 121 15.54 11.59 7.30
C GLU A 121 14.51 11.11 6.26
N TYR A 122 13.25 11.01 6.66
CA TYR A 122 12.20 10.60 5.76
C TYR A 122 11.94 11.62 4.67
N LEU A 123 11.82 12.90 5.03
CA LEU A 123 11.60 14.00 4.08
C LEU A 123 12.79 14.14 3.12
N GLN A 124 14.02 14.02 3.63
CA GLN A 124 15.23 14.05 2.81
C GLN A 124 15.21 12.90 1.79
N LEU A 125 14.90 11.67 2.22
CA LEU A 125 14.82 10.53 1.31
C LEU A 125 13.75 10.72 0.24
N CYS A 126 12.60 11.32 0.59
CA CYS A 126 11.55 11.64 -0.39
C CYS A 126 12.08 12.57 -1.48
N VAL A 127 12.77 13.65 -1.11
CA VAL A 127 13.34 14.62 -2.03
C VAL A 127 14.46 14.02 -2.86
N ASP A 128 15.36 13.24 -2.23
CA ASP A 128 16.49 12.63 -2.92
C ASP A 128 16.07 11.63 -3.96
N ALA A 129 15.12 10.76 -3.61
CA ALA A 129 14.55 9.75 -4.50
C ALA A 129 13.64 10.35 -5.58
N GLY A 130 13.08 11.53 -5.36
CA GLY A 130 12.11 12.18 -6.25
C GLY A 130 10.79 11.44 -6.25
N VAL A 131 10.21 11.20 -5.06
CA VAL A 131 8.88 10.59 -4.95
C VAL A 131 7.82 11.44 -5.65
N GLY A 132 6.77 10.80 -6.16
CA GLY A 132 5.72 11.47 -6.90
C GLY A 132 5.03 12.55 -6.08
N HIS A 133 4.62 12.23 -4.85
CA HIS A 133 4.00 13.18 -3.93
C HIS A 133 4.39 12.92 -2.48
N VAL A 134 4.49 14.01 -1.72
CA VAL A 134 4.52 13.97 -0.25
C VAL A 134 3.20 14.54 0.27
N VAL A 135 2.47 13.76 1.04
CA VAL A 135 1.22 14.22 1.68
C VAL A 135 1.58 15.00 2.93
N ILE A 136 1.24 16.27 2.95
CA ILE A 136 1.52 17.20 4.04
C ILE A 136 0.41 17.14 5.07
N ASP A 137 0.78 16.84 6.31
CA ASP A 137 -0.13 16.69 7.45
C ASP A 137 -0.27 17.97 8.28
N ASN A 138 0.76 18.82 8.29
CA ASN A 138 0.79 20.07 9.05
C ASN A 138 1.76 21.10 8.46
N GLU A 139 1.65 22.37 8.95
CA GLU A 139 2.46 23.49 8.45
C GLU A 139 3.96 23.32 8.73
N HIS A 140 4.34 22.80 9.89
CA HIS A 140 5.74 22.58 10.24
C HIS A 140 6.42 21.60 9.26
N GLU A 141 5.73 20.53 8.91
CA GLU A 141 6.23 19.57 7.90
C GLU A 141 6.40 20.22 6.53
N LEU A 142 5.49 21.12 6.15
CA LEU A 142 5.61 21.86 4.90
C LEU A 142 6.82 22.77 4.88
N GLU A 143 7.09 23.50 5.99
CA GLU A 143 8.25 24.36 6.11
C GLU A 143 9.55 23.55 6.02
N GLU A 144 9.62 22.42 6.71
CA GLU A 144 10.78 21.55 6.72
C GLU A 144 11.04 20.93 5.33
N LEU A 145 9.99 20.41 4.69
CA LEU A 145 10.10 19.88 3.32
C LEU A 145 10.55 20.96 2.34
N ASN A 146 10.03 22.19 2.48
CA ASN A 146 10.42 23.31 1.62
C ASN A 146 11.89 23.67 1.80
N ARG A 147 12.40 23.66 3.05
CA ARG A 147 13.82 23.87 3.34
C ARG A 147 14.68 22.81 2.66
N ILE A 148 14.35 21.53 2.87
CA ILE A 148 15.09 20.39 2.32
C ILE A 148 15.10 20.42 0.79
N ALA A 149 13.95 20.64 0.16
CA ALA A 149 13.86 20.73 -1.29
C ALA A 149 14.63 21.91 -1.86
N GLY A 150 14.60 23.07 -1.17
CA GLY A 150 15.35 24.26 -1.55
C GLY A 150 16.87 24.05 -1.47
N GLU A 151 17.36 23.42 -0.40
CA GLU A 151 18.79 23.06 -0.24
C GLU A 151 19.25 22.07 -1.31
N ALA A 152 18.39 21.14 -1.70
CA ALA A 152 18.65 20.19 -2.79
C ALA A 152 18.49 20.79 -4.20
N GLY A 153 18.00 22.03 -4.33
CA GLY A 153 17.70 22.66 -5.61
C GLY A 153 16.60 21.94 -6.40
N LYS A 154 15.66 21.28 -5.70
CA LYS A 154 14.59 20.48 -6.27
C LYS A 154 13.21 21.09 -5.98
N VAL A 155 12.22 20.72 -6.82
CA VAL A 155 10.81 20.99 -6.55
C VAL A 155 10.14 19.66 -6.22
N GLN A 156 9.59 19.54 -5.01
CA GLN A 156 8.90 18.35 -4.56
C GLN A 156 7.38 18.56 -4.65
N PRO A 157 6.65 17.78 -5.47
CA PRO A 157 5.19 17.82 -5.50
C PRO A 157 4.60 17.40 -4.14
N VAL A 158 3.56 18.10 -3.72
CA VAL A 158 2.89 17.83 -2.44
C VAL A 158 1.38 17.69 -2.63
N MET A 159 0.74 16.98 -1.70
CA MET A 159 -0.70 16.92 -1.51
C MET A 159 -1.00 17.37 -0.09
N ILE A 160 -1.92 18.31 0.06
CA ILE A 160 -2.32 18.78 1.39
C ILE A 160 -3.41 17.85 1.92
N LEU A 161 -3.18 17.24 3.08
CA LEU A 161 -4.17 16.43 3.76
C LEU A 161 -5.24 17.35 4.37
N SER A 162 -6.42 17.38 3.73
CA SER A 162 -7.57 18.08 4.27
C SER A 162 -8.38 17.13 5.15
N LEU A 163 -8.54 17.48 6.41
CA LEU A 163 -9.47 16.81 7.30
C LEU A 163 -10.89 17.28 6.98
N ILE A 164 -11.75 16.38 6.54
CA ILE A 164 -13.12 16.69 6.08
C ILE A 164 -13.92 17.54 7.06
N HIS A 165 -13.75 17.32 8.36
CA HIS A 165 -14.39 18.11 9.39
C HIS A 165 -13.90 19.56 9.45
N ILE A 166 -12.76 19.89 8.85
CA ILE A 166 -12.28 21.26 8.70
C ILE A 166 -12.95 21.92 7.51
N SER A 167 -13.35 21.14 6.51
CA SER A 167 -13.95 21.63 5.28
C SER A 167 -15.48 21.68 5.29
N GLU A 168 -16.13 21.38 6.41
CA GLU A 168 -17.59 21.52 6.59
C GLU A 168 -17.98 22.64 7.57
N PRO A 169 -17.61 23.90 7.32
CA PRO A 169 -18.06 25.02 8.17
C PRO A 169 -19.58 25.26 8.06
N THR A 170 -20.24 24.72 7.06
CA THR A 170 -21.67 24.91 6.81
C THR A 170 -22.58 24.11 7.76
N ARG A 171 -22.08 23.10 8.48
CA ARG A 171 -22.87 22.41 9.50
C ARG A 171 -22.95 23.12 10.85
N LEU A 172 -22.10 24.12 11.07
CA LEU A 172 -22.11 24.92 12.31
C LEU A 172 -23.02 26.13 12.25
N GLY A 173 -23.70 26.36 11.15
CA GLY A 173 -24.58 27.50 10.93
C GLY A 173 -26.08 27.19 10.93
N MET A 174 -26.48 26.00 11.33
CA MET A 174 -27.89 25.63 11.43
C MET A 174 -28.28 25.28 12.86
#